data_87fbe84cabd079047a723f48748617f5
#
_entry.id   87fbe84cabd079047a723f48748617f5
#
_cell.length_a   1.000
_cell.length_b   1.000
_cell.length_c   1.000
_cell.angle_alpha   90.00
_cell.angle_beta   90.00
_cell.angle_gamma   90.00
#
_symmetry.space_group_name_H-M   'P 1'
#
loop_
_entity.id
_entity.type
_entity.pdbx_description
1 polymer ?
#
loop_
_entity_poly.entity_id
_entity_poly.type
_entity_poly.pdbx_seq_one_letter_code
_entity_poly.pdbx_strand_id
1 'polypeptide(L)'
;MEQVDQAVAKLQLLEEMPIEVSFLETVKGRLIQNGIDRLEALGVTDILVIPLFVSSGSTHIDEISYALGVKAAPDKETDLEPFRLKARVYFGSPLDDGEDVARMVWDKVRPLSVDPAREVILLVGHGSAHNGFLQRWEQGISSLARTVQNVSGIITDHALLNPEGVHDKAAYWNQERGHDVIVAPLFLSSGYFTSHMIPKRLQGLDYRYSGDPILPHPLLTSWMDRQIRELLQSMKTQARTDNN
;
A
#
# COMPACT_ATOMS: atom_id res chain seq x y z
N MET A 1 9.74 -6.27 -7.95
CA MET A 1 11.04 -5.62 -7.70
C MET A 1 11.35 -4.56 -8.75
N GLU A 2 11.57 -4.96 -9.99
CA GLU A 2 11.91 -4.05 -11.09
C GLU A 2 11.00 -2.82 -11.21
N GLN A 3 9.71 -2.96 -11.00
CA GLN A 3 8.73 -1.87 -11.07
C GLN A 3 8.97 -0.78 -10.02
N VAL A 4 9.37 -1.16 -8.81
CA VAL A 4 9.73 -0.21 -7.74
C VAL A 4 11.06 0.46 -8.07
N ASP A 5 12.05 -0.29 -8.50
CA ASP A 5 13.36 0.24 -8.91
C ASP A 5 13.22 1.26 -10.05
N GLN A 6 12.36 0.96 -11.05
CA GLN A 6 12.05 1.90 -12.14
C GLN A 6 11.33 3.17 -11.67
N ALA A 7 10.44 3.06 -10.68
CA ALA A 7 9.76 4.24 -10.12
C ALA A 7 10.74 5.11 -9.30
N VAL A 8 11.59 4.48 -8.50
CA VAL A 8 12.63 5.17 -7.70
C VAL A 8 13.64 5.88 -8.61
N ALA A 9 14.07 5.23 -9.71
CA ALA A 9 14.99 5.84 -10.67
C ALA A 9 14.44 7.11 -11.36
N LYS A 10 13.14 7.36 -11.29
CA LYS A 10 12.47 8.55 -11.83
C LYS A 10 12.27 9.67 -10.81
N LEU A 11 12.63 9.44 -9.54
CA LEU A 11 12.55 10.48 -8.52
C LEU A 11 13.46 11.66 -8.87
N GLN A 12 12.92 12.87 -8.77
CA GLN A 12 13.65 14.12 -8.98
C GLN A 12 13.81 14.82 -7.63
N LEU A 13 14.78 14.34 -6.85
CA LEU A 13 15.06 14.91 -5.54
C LEU A 13 15.74 16.27 -5.68
N LEU A 14 15.39 17.20 -4.78
CA LEU A 14 15.98 18.55 -4.75
C LEU A 14 17.46 18.55 -4.30
N GLU A 15 17.87 17.50 -3.61
CA GLU A 15 19.23 17.30 -3.10
C GLU A 15 19.67 15.88 -3.45
N GLU A 16 20.97 15.66 -3.66
CA GLU A 16 21.52 14.33 -3.85
C GLU A 16 21.47 13.56 -2.52
N MET A 17 20.50 12.67 -2.43
CA MET A 17 20.34 11.76 -1.28
C MET A 17 20.57 10.33 -1.75
N PRO A 18 21.35 9.51 -1.02
CA PRO A 18 21.44 8.09 -1.33
C PRO A 18 20.10 7.39 -1.09
N ILE A 19 19.71 6.51 -2.00
CA ILE A 19 18.45 5.77 -1.91
C ILE A 19 18.74 4.27 -1.94
N GLU A 20 18.12 3.54 -1.00
CA GLU A 20 18.15 2.09 -0.95
C GLU A 20 16.74 1.52 -1.02
N VAL A 21 16.50 0.64 -2.00
CA VAL A 21 15.26 -0.13 -2.06
C VAL A 21 15.47 -1.45 -1.36
N SER A 22 14.75 -1.66 -0.27
CA SER A 22 14.90 -2.82 0.60
C SER A 22 13.60 -3.61 0.73
N PHE A 23 13.72 -4.89 1.08
CA PHE A 23 12.61 -5.84 1.22
C PHE A 23 12.66 -6.47 2.60
N LEU A 24 11.48 -6.80 3.13
CA LEU A 24 11.38 -7.48 4.42
C LEU A 24 12.01 -8.88 4.36
N GLU A 25 11.71 -9.62 3.30
CA GLU A 25 12.09 -11.02 3.13
C GLU A 25 12.52 -11.35 1.69
N THR A 26 13.03 -12.56 1.52
CA THR A 26 13.25 -13.28 0.25
C THR A 26 14.26 -12.70 -0.73
N VAL A 27 14.66 -11.44 -0.63
CA VAL A 27 15.57 -10.81 -1.60
C VAL A 27 16.97 -10.70 -1.01
N LYS A 28 17.79 -11.73 -1.22
CA LYS A 28 19.17 -11.78 -0.71
C LYS A 28 19.97 -10.53 -1.13
N GLY A 29 20.63 -9.91 -0.16
CA GLY A 29 21.43 -8.70 -0.36
C GLY A 29 20.64 -7.39 -0.46
N ARG A 30 19.30 -7.45 -0.39
CA ARG A 30 18.40 -6.29 -0.40
C ARG A 30 17.41 -6.33 0.76
N LEU A 31 17.74 -6.99 1.85
CA LEU A 31 16.95 -6.93 3.07
C LEU A 31 17.06 -5.54 3.72
N ILE A 32 16.12 -5.18 4.59
CA ILE A 32 16.09 -3.87 5.26
C ILE A 32 17.42 -3.60 5.96
N GLN A 33 17.98 -4.57 6.72
CA GLN A 33 19.29 -4.41 7.36
C GLN A 33 20.41 -4.11 6.35
N ASN A 34 20.40 -4.71 5.16
CA ASN A 34 21.42 -4.43 4.14
C ASN A 34 21.34 -2.98 3.62
N GLY A 35 20.11 -2.43 3.48
CA GLY A 35 19.92 -1.05 3.09
C GLY A 35 20.42 -0.08 4.18
N ILE A 36 20.10 -0.35 5.43
CA ILE A 36 20.58 0.42 6.59
C ILE A 36 22.11 0.41 6.62
N ASP A 37 22.73 -0.76 6.57
CA ASP A 37 24.20 -0.91 6.63
C ASP A 37 24.89 -0.11 5.50
N ARG A 38 24.33 -0.09 4.28
CA ARG A 38 24.87 0.69 3.15
C ARG A 38 24.73 2.19 3.36
N LEU A 39 23.57 2.66 3.80
CA LEU A 39 23.34 4.09 4.07
C LEU A 39 24.26 4.60 5.18
N GLU A 40 24.39 3.84 6.27
CA GLU A 40 25.29 4.20 7.38
C GLU A 40 26.78 4.18 6.97
N ALA A 41 27.17 3.27 6.07
CA ALA A 41 28.53 3.25 5.53
C ALA A 41 28.84 4.49 4.68
N LEU A 42 27.84 5.16 4.13
CA LEU A 42 27.95 6.46 3.45
C LEU A 42 27.94 7.66 4.42
N GLY A 43 27.85 7.41 5.74
CA GLY A 43 27.81 8.46 6.76
C GLY A 43 26.43 9.09 6.98
N VAL A 44 25.37 8.45 6.52
CA VAL A 44 24.00 8.92 6.73
C VAL A 44 23.64 8.84 8.22
N THR A 45 23.14 9.95 8.78
CA THR A 45 22.73 10.07 10.19
C THR A 45 21.21 10.09 10.38
N ASP A 46 20.47 10.31 9.31
CA ASP A 46 19.00 10.41 9.30
C ASP A 46 18.44 9.65 8.11
N ILE A 47 17.56 8.69 8.35
CA ILE A 47 16.97 7.83 7.33
C ILE A 47 15.46 8.12 7.20
N LEU A 48 15.03 8.51 6.01
CA LEU A 48 13.61 8.60 5.65
C LEU A 48 13.14 7.25 5.14
N VAL A 49 12.15 6.67 5.76
CA VAL A 49 11.57 5.38 5.36
C VAL A 49 10.22 5.61 4.70
N ILE A 50 10.09 5.20 3.44
CA ILE A 50 8.84 5.24 2.68
C ILE A 50 8.30 3.80 2.58
N PRO A 51 7.31 3.42 3.39
CA PRO A 51 6.78 2.06 3.39
C PRO A 51 5.86 1.83 2.20
N LEU A 52 6.29 1.05 1.21
CA LEU A 52 5.46 0.68 0.07
C LEU A 52 4.55 -0.50 0.43
N PHE A 53 3.48 -0.19 1.14
CA PHE A 53 2.39 -1.10 1.48
C PHE A 53 1.06 -0.45 1.12
N VAL A 54 0.07 -1.27 0.78
CA VAL A 54 -1.26 -0.75 0.37
C VAL A 54 -2.11 -0.29 1.54
N SER A 55 -1.80 -0.70 2.78
CA SER A 55 -2.62 -0.38 3.95
C SER A 55 -1.80 -0.35 5.23
N SER A 56 -2.06 0.64 6.08
CA SER A 56 -1.60 0.74 7.47
C SER A 56 -2.14 -0.38 8.37
N GLY A 57 -3.13 -1.14 7.90
CA GLY A 57 -3.61 -2.37 8.52
C GLY A 57 -2.71 -3.59 8.29
N SER A 58 -1.59 -3.46 7.57
CA SER A 58 -0.63 -4.54 7.41
C SER A 58 0.16 -4.78 8.70
N THR A 59 0.24 -6.05 9.15
CA THR A 59 1.09 -6.44 10.28
C THR A 59 2.56 -6.17 10.01
N HIS A 60 2.99 -6.19 8.74
CA HIS A 60 4.36 -5.88 8.35
C HIS A 60 4.75 -4.42 8.61
N ILE A 61 3.81 -3.48 8.51
CA ILE A 61 4.06 -2.08 8.90
C ILE A 61 4.38 -1.99 10.40
N ASP A 62 3.62 -2.72 11.21
CA ASP A 62 3.78 -2.74 12.66
C ASP A 62 5.15 -3.31 13.06
N GLU A 63 5.50 -4.49 12.57
CA GLU A 63 6.78 -5.13 12.89
C GLU A 63 8.00 -4.37 12.36
N ILE A 64 7.93 -3.77 11.15
CA ILE A 64 9.01 -2.96 10.60
C ILE A 64 9.20 -1.68 11.42
N SER A 65 8.12 -0.99 11.80
CA SER A 65 8.22 0.22 12.61
C SER A 65 8.77 -0.05 14.01
N TYR A 66 8.43 -1.20 14.60
CA TYR A 66 9.04 -1.70 15.84
C TYR A 66 10.53 -2.00 15.64
N ALA A 67 10.90 -2.79 14.64
CA ALA A 67 12.29 -3.18 14.40
C ALA A 67 13.20 -2.00 14.03
N LEU A 68 12.64 -0.92 13.48
CA LEU A 68 13.32 0.36 13.22
C LEU A 68 13.36 1.30 14.45
N GLY A 69 12.81 0.89 15.59
CA GLY A 69 12.79 1.72 16.80
C GLY A 69 11.82 2.90 16.76
N VAL A 70 10.97 2.99 15.76
CA VAL A 70 9.92 4.04 15.63
C VAL A 70 8.80 3.80 16.64
N LYS A 71 8.58 2.54 16.98
CA LYS A 71 7.57 2.08 17.92
C LYS A 71 8.23 1.27 19.05
N ALA A 72 7.83 1.51 20.30
CA ALA A 72 8.46 0.88 21.47
C ALA A 72 8.17 -0.62 21.59
N ALA A 73 6.97 -1.06 21.12
CA ALA A 73 6.57 -2.44 21.10
C ALA A 73 5.61 -2.69 19.92
N PRO A 74 5.62 -3.89 19.32
CA PRO A 74 4.68 -4.23 18.26
C PRO A 74 3.27 -4.47 18.85
N ASP A 75 2.20 -4.17 18.08
CA ASP A 75 0.81 -4.48 18.48
C ASP A 75 0.52 -5.99 18.41
N LYS A 76 1.34 -6.71 17.63
CA LYS A 76 1.28 -8.16 17.46
C LYS A 76 2.67 -8.73 17.68
N GLU A 77 2.76 -9.84 18.42
CA GLU A 77 4.01 -10.60 18.56
C GLU A 77 4.64 -10.89 17.19
N THR A 78 5.95 -10.67 17.09
CA THR A 78 6.73 -10.83 15.85
C THR A 78 8.07 -11.48 16.15
N ASP A 79 8.56 -12.28 15.20
CA ASP A 79 9.91 -12.85 15.21
C ASP A 79 10.94 -11.91 14.58
N LEU A 80 10.52 -10.73 14.09
CA LEU A 80 11.43 -9.75 13.53
C LEU A 80 12.24 -9.06 14.63
N GLU A 81 13.53 -9.37 14.67
CA GLU A 81 14.46 -8.76 15.61
C GLU A 81 14.69 -7.27 15.30
N PRO A 82 14.93 -6.42 16.32
CA PRO A 82 15.29 -5.03 16.11
C PRO A 82 16.49 -4.89 15.18
N PHE A 83 16.42 -3.98 14.22
CA PHE A 83 17.55 -3.69 13.33
C PHE A 83 18.70 -3.02 14.08
N ARG A 84 19.93 -3.30 13.66
CA ARG A 84 21.12 -2.57 14.07
C ARG A 84 21.09 -1.24 13.35
N LEU A 85 20.92 -0.17 14.09
CA LEU A 85 20.69 1.17 13.56
C LEU A 85 21.34 2.22 14.45
N LYS A 86 22.09 3.15 13.86
CA LYS A 86 22.67 4.33 14.52
C LYS A 86 21.99 5.60 14.07
N ALA A 87 21.54 5.64 12.81
CA ALA A 87 20.84 6.77 12.23
C ALA A 87 19.46 6.96 12.88
N ARG A 88 18.96 8.18 12.93
CA ARG A 88 17.58 8.47 13.30
C ARG A 88 16.66 8.09 12.16
N VAL A 89 15.50 7.54 12.49
CA VAL A 89 14.50 7.11 11.51
C VAL A 89 13.30 8.05 11.54
N TYR A 90 12.89 8.46 10.33
CA TYR A 90 11.65 9.18 10.06
C TYR A 90 10.78 8.29 9.17
N PHE A 91 9.69 7.80 9.73
CA PHE A 91 8.86 6.78 9.10
C PHE A 91 7.62 7.43 8.47
N GLY A 92 7.46 7.27 7.15
CA GLY A 92 6.32 7.79 6.40
C GLY A 92 5.09 6.90 6.49
N SER A 93 4.03 7.34 5.85
CA SER A 93 2.77 6.58 5.75
C SER A 93 2.80 5.61 4.58
N PRO A 94 2.07 4.48 4.65
CA PRO A 94 1.81 3.63 3.49
C PRO A 94 0.88 4.32 2.49
N LEU A 95 0.52 3.64 1.41
CA LEU A 95 -0.34 4.19 0.34
C LEU A 95 -1.74 4.57 0.85
N ASP A 96 -2.36 3.71 1.65
CA ASP A 96 -3.68 3.88 2.25
C ASP A 96 -4.75 4.41 1.26
N ASP A 97 -5.48 5.49 1.60
CA ASP A 97 -6.68 5.98 0.94
C ASP A 97 -6.51 7.30 0.18
N GLY A 98 -5.25 7.68 -0.08
CA GLY A 98 -4.94 8.92 -0.78
C GLY A 98 -5.51 9.01 -2.20
N GLU A 99 -5.73 10.23 -2.70
CA GLU A 99 -6.28 10.47 -4.04
C GLU A 99 -5.41 9.85 -5.15
N ASP A 100 -4.07 9.86 -4.99
CA ASP A 100 -3.19 9.21 -5.97
C ASP A 100 -3.46 7.71 -6.05
N VAL A 101 -3.69 7.05 -4.91
CA VAL A 101 -4.01 5.62 -4.86
C VAL A 101 -5.34 5.34 -5.54
N ALA A 102 -6.35 6.17 -5.28
CA ALA A 102 -7.65 6.07 -5.94
C ALA A 102 -7.52 6.24 -7.47
N ARG A 103 -6.70 7.17 -7.94
CA ARG A 103 -6.39 7.35 -9.37
C ARG A 103 -5.66 6.15 -9.94
N MET A 104 -4.66 5.60 -9.22
CA MET A 104 -3.97 4.39 -9.64
C MET A 104 -4.94 3.22 -9.81
N VAL A 105 -5.85 3.01 -8.85
CA VAL A 105 -6.89 1.98 -8.92
C VAL A 105 -7.82 2.21 -10.12
N TRP A 106 -8.35 3.43 -10.25
CA TRP A 106 -9.24 3.78 -11.34
C TRP A 106 -8.61 3.57 -12.72
N ASP A 107 -7.40 4.02 -12.93
CA ASP A 107 -6.70 3.87 -14.21
C ASP A 107 -6.51 2.40 -14.60
N LYS A 108 -6.37 1.49 -13.62
CA LYS A 108 -6.27 0.04 -13.87
C LYS A 108 -7.60 -0.60 -14.28
N VAL A 109 -8.72 -0.16 -13.71
CA VAL A 109 -10.03 -0.78 -13.97
C VAL A 109 -10.86 -0.03 -15.00
N ARG A 110 -10.54 1.24 -15.30
CA ARG A 110 -11.25 2.05 -16.30
C ARG A 110 -11.42 1.36 -17.66
N PRO A 111 -10.42 0.61 -18.20
CA PRO A 111 -10.60 -0.11 -19.46
C PRO A 111 -11.68 -1.21 -19.42
N LEU A 112 -12.11 -1.64 -18.24
CA LEU A 112 -13.16 -2.63 -18.03
C LEU A 112 -14.56 -2.01 -17.93
N SER A 113 -14.64 -0.69 -17.74
CA SER A 113 -15.90 0.05 -17.63
C SER A 113 -16.54 0.24 -19.03
N VAL A 114 -17.83 -0.06 -19.13
CA VAL A 114 -18.64 0.01 -20.36
C VAL A 114 -19.87 0.86 -20.16
N ASP A 115 -20.55 0.71 -19.01
CA ASP A 115 -21.77 1.47 -18.66
C ASP A 115 -21.71 1.88 -17.17
N PRO A 116 -21.08 3.01 -16.86
CA PRO A 116 -20.87 3.47 -15.48
C PRO A 116 -22.13 3.56 -14.62
N ALA A 117 -23.31 3.75 -15.24
CA ALA A 117 -24.58 3.85 -14.52
C ALA A 117 -25.07 2.51 -13.97
N ARG A 118 -24.57 1.41 -14.51
CA ARG A 118 -24.93 0.03 -14.13
C ARG A 118 -23.80 -0.73 -13.48
N GLU A 119 -22.67 -0.10 -13.24
CA GLU A 119 -21.46 -0.73 -12.74
C GLU A 119 -21.24 -0.45 -11.26
N VAL A 120 -20.51 -1.35 -10.63
CA VAL A 120 -19.91 -1.16 -9.32
C VAL A 120 -18.44 -1.59 -9.37
N ILE A 121 -17.55 -0.78 -8.81
CA ILE A 121 -16.17 -1.17 -8.57
C ILE A 121 -16.09 -1.83 -7.20
N LEU A 122 -15.66 -3.08 -7.14
CA LEU A 122 -15.42 -3.83 -5.91
C LEU A 122 -13.92 -3.86 -5.61
N LEU A 123 -13.48 -3.06 -4.65
CA LEU A 123 -12.10 -3.11 -4.15
C LEU A 123 -11.90 -4.40 -3.33
N VAL A 124 -10.85 -5.16 -3.63
CA VAL A 124 -10.53 -6.38 -2.90
C VAL A 124 -9.16 -6.26 -2.23
N GLY A 125 -9.15 -6.17 -0.90
CA GLY A 125 -7.95 -6.11 -0.07
C GLY A 125 -7.64 -7.41 0.64
N HIS A 126 -6.42 -7.51 1.20
CA HIS A 126 -5.99 -8.71 1.93
C HIS A 126 -6.77 -8.89 3.24
N GLY A 127 -6.90 -7.81 4.03
CA GLY A 127 -7.47 -7.86 5.36
C GLY A 127 -6.50 -8.41 6.41
N SER A 128 -7.05 -8.79 7.58
CA SER A 128 -6.27 -9.37 8.68
C SER A 128 -7.14 -10.23 9.59
N ALA A 129 -6.56 -11.28 10.18
CA ALA A 129 -7.19 -12.07 11.23
C ALA A 129 -7.12 -11.40 12.64
N HIS A 130 -6.34 -10.31 12.78
CA HIS A 130 -6.12 -9.62 14.06
C HIS A 130 -6.98 -8.37 14.14
N ASN A 131 -7.82 -8.23 15.17
CA ASN A 131 -8.86 -7.20 15.30
C ASN A 131 -8.35 -5.76 15.06
N GLY A 132 -7.29 -5.31 15.71
CA GLY A 132 -6.79 -3.94 15.54
C GLY A 132 -6.28 -3.67 14.11
N PHE A 133 -5.69 -4.66 13.46
CA PHE A 133 -5.24 -4.58 12.06
C PHE A 133 -6.43 -4.66 11.10
N LEU A 134 -7.41 -5.53 11.39
CA LEU A 134 -8.63 -5.63 10.60
C LEU A 134 -9.38 -4.29 10.59
N GLN A 135 -9.55 -3.65 11.75
CA GLN A 135 -10.19 -2.33 11.82
C GLN A 135 -9.49 -1.27 10.97
N ARG A 136 -8.15 -1.24 10.99
CA ARG A 136 -7.37 -0.33 10.13
C ARG A 136 -7.57 -0.65 8.65
N TRP A 137 -7.60 -1.95 8.27
CA TRP A 137 -7.90 -2.37 6.91
C TRP A 137 -9.30 -1.90 6.47
N GLU A 138 -10.32 -2.14 7.28
CA GLU A 138 -11.71 -1.75 6.96
C GLU A 138 -11.87 -0.25 6.84
N GLN A 139 -11.27 0.52 7.75
CA GLN A 139 -11.31 1.99 7.70
C GLN A 139 -10.59 2.51 6.45
N GLY A 140 -9.39 2.03 6.16
CA GLY A 140 -8.59 2.46 5.01
C GLY A 140 -9.27 2.11 3.68
N ILE A 141 -9.69 0.85 3.49
CA ILE A 141 -10.31 0.43 2.23
C ILE A 141 -11.70 1.05 2.02
N SER A 142 -12.48 1.26 3.11
CA SER A 142 -13.76 1.99 3.04
C SER A 142 -13.56 3.45 2.65
N SER A 143 -12.54 4.11 3.19
CA SER A 143 -12.18 5.47 2.81
C SER A 143 -11.70 5.54 1.37
N LEU A 144 -10.84 4.60 0.96
CA LEU A 144 -10.37 4.49 -0.43
C LEU A 144 -11.54 4.27 -1.40
N ALA A 145 -12.52 3.43 -1.04
CA ALA A 145 -13.70 3.20 -1.88
C ALA A 145 -14.46 4.51 -2.15
N ARG A 146 -14.65 5.35 -1.14
CA ARG A 146 -15.26 6.69 -1.32
C ARG A 146 -14.41 7.57 -2.24
N THR A 147 -13.10 7.55 -2.08
CA THR A 147 -12.18 8.34 -2.92
C THR A 147 -12.19 7.84 -4.37
N VAL A 148 -12.20 6.52 -4.61
CA VAL A 148 -12.34 5.93 -5.95
C VAL A 148 -13.67 6.30 -6.57
N GLN A 149 -14.78 6.24 -5.82
CA GLN A 149 -16.09 6.67 -6.31
C GLN A 149 -16.10 8.15 -6.72
N ASN A 150 -15.47 9.03 -5.94
CA ASN A 150 -15.37 10.45 -6.29
C ASN A 150 -14.54 10.68 -7.56
N VAL A 151 -13.47 9.91 -7.76
CA VAL A 151 -12.59 10.01 -8.94
C VAL A 151 -13.23 9.40 -10.18
N SER A 152 -13.90 8.25 -10.06
CA SER A 152 -14.44 7.48 -11.18
C SER A 152 -15.86 7.89 -11.57
N GLY A 153 -16.65 8.39 -10.61
CA GLY A 153 -18.10 8.58 -10.75
C GLY A 153 -18.92 7.28 -10.66
N ILE A 154 -18.27 6.13 -10.44
CA ILE A 154 -18.91 4.81 -10.35
C ILE A 154 -19.08 4.42 -8.89
N ILE A 155 -20.22 3.84 -8.54
CA ILE A 155 -20.43 3.27 -7.20
C ILE A 155 -19.25 2.35 -6.87
N THR A 156 -18.64 2.55 -5.71
CA THR A 156 -17.50 1.75 -5.29
C THR A 156 -17.74 1.17 -3.90
N ASP A 157 -17.57 -0.13 -3.79
CA ASP A 157 -17.66 -0.87 -2.53
C ASP A 157 -16.37 -1.68 -2.32
N HIS A 158 -16.26 -2.37 -1.20
CA HIS A 158 -15.06 -3.10 -0.86
C HIS A 158 -15.36 -4.43 -0.17
N ALA A 159 -14.39 -5.34 -0.26
CA ALA A 159 -14.37 -6.60 0.47
C ALA A 159 -12.94 -6.99 0.82
N LEU A 160 -12.80 -7.85 1.81
CA LEU A 160 -11.51 -8.38 2.25
C LEU A 160 -11.44 -9.88 1.99
N LEU A 161 -10.22 -10.38 1.74
CA LEU A 161 -9.98 -11.82 1.66
C LEU A 161 -9.93 -12.46 3.05
N ASN A 162 -9.66 -11.65 4.09
CA ASN A 162 -9.61 -12.11 5.46
C ASN A 162 -10.11 -11.02 6.45
N PRO A 163 -11.29 -11.19 7.11
CA PRO A 163 -12.20 -12.32 6.90
C PRO A 163 -12.78 -12.35 5.49
N GLU A 164 -13.17 -13.55 5.05
CA GLU A 164 -13.76 -13.73 3.73
C GLU A 164 -15.07 -12.98 3.58
N GLY A 165 -15.16 -12.13 2.58
CA GLY A 165 -16.35 -11.34 2.27
C GLY A 165 -16.50 -11.05 0.78
N VAL A 166 -15.55 -11.52 -0.03
CA VAL A 166 -15.48 -11.16 -1.46
C VAL A 166 -16.65 -11.75 -2.25
N HIS A 167 -16.96 -13.04 -2.03
CA HIS A 167 -18.06 -13.70 -2.72
C HIS A 167 -19.40 -13.05 -2.42
N ASP A 168 -19.71 -12.89 -1.13
CA ASP A 168 -21.01 -12.37 -0.68
C ASP A 168 -21.23 -10.94 -1.17
N LYS A 169 -20.20 -10.11 -1.12
CA LYS A 169 -20.26 -8.73 -1.58
C LYS A 169 -20.45 -8.64 -3.10
N ALA A 170 -19.74 -9.47 -3.87
CA ALA A 170 -19.90 -9.53 -5.32
C ALA A 170 -21.30 -10.08 -5.72
N ALA A 171 -21.77 -11.13 -5.04
CA ALA A 171 -23.12 -11.69 -5.25
C ALA A 171 -24.22 -10.66 -4.94
N TYR A 172 -24.10 -9.92 -3.84
CA TYR A 172 -25.03 -8.85 -3.50
C TYR A 172 -25.16 -7.82 -4.63
N TRP A 173 -24.04 -7.31 -5.14
CA TRP A 173 -24.08 -6.32 -6.21
C TRP A 173 -24.57 -6.89 -7.54
N ASN A 174 -24.13 -8.10 -7.90
CA ASN A 174 -24.46 -8.74 -9.16
C ASN A 174 -25.92 -9.26 -9.19
N GLN A 175 -26.30 -10.07 -8.18
CA GLN A 175 -27.56 -10.82 -8.20
C GLN A 175 -28.72 -10.05 -7.54
N GLU A 176 -28.46 -9.32 -6.42
CA GLU A 176 -29.52 -8.62 -5.71
C GLU A 176 -29.71 -7.18 -6.21
N ARG A 177 -28.61 -6.50 -6.56
CA ARG A 177 -28.67 -5.10 -7.02
C ARG A 177 -28.66 -4.96 -8.55
N GLY A 178 -28.34 -6.02 -9.28
CA GLY A 178 -28.33 -6.06 -10.74
C GLY A 178 -27.27 -5.18 -11.38
N HIS A 179 -26.12 -5.01 -10.70
CA HIS A 179 -24.98 -4.24 -11.22
C HIS A 179 -23.93 -5.15 -11.83
N ASP A 180 -23.25 -4.64 -12.85
CA ASP A 180 -22.06 -5.27 -13.42
C ASP A 180 -20.87 -5.01 -12.50
N VAL A 181 -20.27 -6.07 -11.96
CA VAL A 181 -19.18 -5.96 -10.99
C VAL A 181 -17.84 -5.87 -11.70
N ILE A 182 -17.10 -4.80 -11.46
CA ILE A 182 -15.69 -4.63 -11.85
C ILE A 182 -14.83 -4.81 -10.61
N VAL A 183 -13.99 -5.85 -10.60
CA VAL A 183 -13.15 -6.17 -9.45
C VAL A 183 -11.79 -5.48 -9.56
N ALA A 184 -11.42 -4.72 -8.53
CA ALA A 184 -10.16 -4.00 -8.42
C ALA A 184 -9.30 -4.58 -7.29
N PRO A 185 -8.22 -5.33 -7.60
CA PRO A 185 -7.34 -5.88 -6.57
C PRO A 185 -6.48 -4.79 -5.94
N LEU A 186 -6.57 -4.63 -4.63
CA LEU A 186 -5.74 -3.69 -3.87
C LEU A 186 -4.44 -4.38 -3.42
N PHE A 187 -3.54 -4.61 -4.39
CA PHE A 187 -2.24 -5.26 -4.22
C PHE A 187 -1.18 -4.50 -5.02
N LEU A 188 0.05 -4.42 -4.50
CA LEU A 188 1.15 -3.73 -5.18
C LEU A 188 1.61 -4.46 -6.44
N SER A 189 1.68 -5.78 -6.40
CA SER A 189 2.19 -6.62 -7.48
C SER A 189 1.30 -7.85 -7.69
N SER A 190 1.37 -8.41 -8.90
CA SER A 190 0.73 -9.69 -9.21
C SER A 190 1.34 -10.82 -8.37
N GLY A 191 0.50 -11.76 -7.98
CA GLY A 191 0.89 -12.90 -7.18
C GLY A 191 -0.27 -13.85 -6.94
N TYR A 192 -0.10 -14.78 -6.00
CA TYR A 192 -1.09 -15.82 -5.69
C TYR A 192 -2.49 -15.25 -5.42
N PHE A 193 -2.58 -14.12 -4.70
CA PHE A 193 -3.87 -13.52 -4.37
C PHE A 193 -4.60 -13.00 -5.62
N THR A 194 -3.91 -12.27 -6.49
CA THR A 194 -4.52 -11.70 -7.69
C THR A 194 -4.79 -12.76 -8.76
N SER A 195 -3.91 -13.76 -8.91
CA SER A 195 -4.03 -14.75 -9.99
C SER A 195 -4.90 -15.95 -9.64
N HIS A 196 -5.06 -16.29 -8.34
CA HIS A 196 -5.75 -17.50 -7.92
C HIS A 196 -6.83 -17.26 -6.86
N MET A 197 -6.51 -16.55 -5.76
CA MET A 197 -7.45 -16.43 -4.65
C MET A 197 -8.68 -15.60 -5.02
N ILE A 198 -8.51 -14.43 -5.61
CA ILE A 198 -9.64 -13.57 -6.01
C ILE A 198 -10.52 -14.29 -7.04
N PRO A 199 -10.01 -14.83 -8.17
CA PRO A 199 -10.85 -15.60 -9.10
C PRO A 199 -11.55 -16.79 -8.46
N LYS A 200 -10.89 -17.50 -7.55
CA LYS A 200 -11.50 -18.62 -6.83
C LYS A 200 -12.68 -18.19 -5.96
N ARG A 201 -12.56 -17.02 -5.28
CA ARG A 201 -13.65 -16.47 -4.44
C ARG A 201 -14.85 -15.99 -5.26
N LEU A 202 -14.63 -15.61 -6.50
CA LEU A 202 -15.65 -15.10 -7.41
C LEU A 202 -16.25 -16.18 -8.33
N GLN A 203 -15.89 -17.44 -8.12
CA GLN A 203 -16.38 -18.54 -8.95
C GLN A 203 -17.90 -18.63 -8.92
N GLY A 204 -18.52 -18.71 -10.12
CA GLY A 204 -19.97 -18.79 -10.30
C GLY A 204 -20.69 -17.45 -10.37
N LEU A 205 -19.98 -16.33 -10.31
CA LEU A 205 -20.50 -14.97 -10.47
C LEU A 205 -20.05 -14.36 -11.79
N ASP A 206 -20.84 -13.42 -12.31
CA ASP A 206 -20.46 -12.58 -13.45
C ASP A 206 -19.68 -11.36 -12.95
N TYR A 207 -18.47 -11.16 -13.45
CA TYR A 207 -17.63 -10.02 -13.10
C TYR A 207 -16.59 -9.73 -14.18
N ARG A 208 -16.08 -8.52 -14.19
CA ARG A 208 -14.95 -8.11 -15.03
C ARG A 208 -13.71 -7.95 -14.16
N TYR A 209 -12.60 -8.51 -14.58
CA TYR A 209 -11.35 -8.55 -13.82
C TYR A 209 -10.14 -8.68 -14.73
N SER A 210 -9.21 -7.75 -14.68
CA SER A 210 -7.94 -7.84 -15.41
C SER A 210 -6.88 -8.65 -14.67
N GLY A 211 -6.95 -8.72 -13.34
CA GLY A 211 -5.89 -9.25 -12.49
C GLY A 211 -4.73 -8.29 -12.28
N ASP A 212 -4.81 -7.08 -12.84
CA ASP A 212 -3.74 -6.11 -12.77
C ASP A 212 -3.60 -5.52 -11.36
N PRO A 213 -2.39 -5.54 -10.79
CA PRO A 213 -2.11 -4.89 -9.52
C PRO A 213 -2.00 -3.37 -9.70
N ILE A 214 -1.83 -2.65 -8.58
CA ILE A 214 -1.64 -1.19 -8.60
C ILE A 214 -0.40 -0.81 -9.43
N LEU A 215 0.70 -1.54 -9.25
CA LEU A 215 1.96 -1.26 -9.97
C LEU A 215 2.15 -2.14 -11.23
N PRO A 216 2.86 -1.62 -12.24
CA PRO A 216 3.48 -0.29 -12.32
C PRO A 216 2.45 0.82 -12.55
N HIS A 217 2.71 2.01 -11.98
CA HIS A 217 1.90 3.20 -12.23
C HIS A 217 2.75 4.46 -12.13
N PRO A 218 2.60 5.45 -13.04
CA PRO A 218 3.41 6.67 -13.03
C PRO A 218 3.21 7.55 -11.77
N LEU A 219 2.02 7.54 -11.18
CA LEU A 219 1.73 8.28 -9.96
C LEU A 219 2.49 7.77 -8.72
N LEU A 220 3.06 6.56 -8.74
CA LEU A 220 3.88 6.08 -7.63
C LEU A 220 5.09 7.00 -7.37
N THR A 221 5.76 7.44 -8.43
CA THR A 221 6.92 8.35 -8.30
C THR A 221 6.50 9.69 -7.66
N SER A 222 5.38 10.26 -8.10
CA SER A 222 4.86 11.52 -7.55
C SER A 222 4.42 11.37 -6.09
N TRP A 223 3.82 10.23 -5.75
CA TRP A 223 3.44 9.90 -4.38
C TRP A 223 4.68 9.78 -3.47
N MET A 224 5.72 9.05 -3.91
CA MET A 224 6.98 8.94 -3.16
C MET A 224 7.65 10.31 -2.97
N ASP A 225 7.70 11.14 -4.01
CA ASP A 225 8.29 12.49 -3.93
C ASP A 225 7.57 13.36 -2.89
N ARG A 226 6.23 13.30 -2.84
CA ARG A 226 5.44 14.00 -1.83
C ARG A 226 5.75 13.48 -0.42
N GLN A 227 5.78 12.16 -0.20
CA GLN A 227 6.14 11.57 1.09
C GLN A 227 7.53 12.02 1.57
N ILE A 228 8.51 12.05 0.68
CA ILE A 228 9.87 12.52 0.99
C ILE A 228 9.83 13.98 1.43
N ARG A 229 9.11 14.85 0.71
CA ARG A 229 9.00 16.29 1.07
C ARG A 229 8.34 16.50 2.42
N GLU A 230 7.28 15.75 2.72
CA GLU A 230 6.57 15.81 4.00
C GLU A 230 7.48 15.39 5.16
N LEU A 231 8.24 14.30 5.00
CA LEU A 231 9.19 13.83 6.00
C LEU A 231 10.34 14.84 6.21
N LEU A 232 10.90 15.40 5.15
CA LEU A 232 11.94 16.45 5.24
C LEU A 232 11.43 17.69 5.98
N GLN A 233 10.17 18.07 5.77
CA GLN A 233 9.56 19.18 6.50
C GLN A 233 9.37 18.85 7.97
N SER A 234 8.95 17.65 8.31
CA SER A 234 8.82 17.14 9.68
C SER A 234 10.17 17.16 10.42
N MET A 235 11.23 16.65 9.77
CA MET A 235 12.60 16.71 10.31
C MET A 235 13.04 18.13 10.67
N LYS A 236 12.82 19.09 9.76
CA LYS A 236 13.19 20.51 9.99
C LYS A 236 12.43 21.12 11.17
N THR A 237 11.18 20.70 11.38
CA THR A 237 10.36 21.18 12.49
C THR A 237 10.84 20.61 13.83
N GLN A 238 11.14 19.31 13.89
CA GLN A 238 11.68 18.67 15.10
C GLN A 238 13.03 19.25 15.51
N ALA A 239 13.97 19.43 14.57
CA ALA A 239 15.27 20.01 14.84
C ALA A 239 15.21 21.44 15.41
N ARG A 240 14.16 22.21 15.10
CA ARG A 240 13.93 23.54 15.68
C ARG A 240 13.39 23.47 17.12
N THR A 241 12.62 22.44 17.42
CA THR A 241 12.02 22.24 18.76
C THR A 241 13.10 21.73 19.74
N ASP A 242 14.03 20.90 19.29
CA ASP A 242 15.12 20.34 20.11
C ASP A 242 16.21 21.38 20.44
N ASN A 243 16.27 22.50 19.69
CA ASN A 243 17.24 23.60 19.89
C ASN A 243 16.70 24.78 20.69
N ASN A 244 15.45 24.74 21.17
CA ASN A 244 14.80 25.74 22.04
C ASN A 244 14.57 25.19 23.46
#